data_1b12ac813813603d18e94002e43111b4
#
_entry.id   1b12ac813813603d18e94002e43111b4
#
_cell.length_a   1.000
_cell.length_b   1.000
_cell.length_c   1.000
_cell.angle_alpha   90.00
_cell.angle_beta   90.00
_cell.angle_gamma   90.00
#
_symmetry.space_group_name_H-M   'P 1'
#
loop_
_entity.id
_entity.type
_entity.pdbx_description
1 polymer ?
#
loop_
_entity_poly.entity_id
_entity_poly.type
_entity_poly.pdbx_seq_one_letter_code
_entity_poly.pdbx_strand_id
1 'polypeptide(L)'
;RTTSSAASDVYKRQRYDQLEFSKRPERALLRLRKELRLFANLRPAICFSELVSASSLKPEIVSDLDIMIVRELTGGIYFGEPRGIEPIAKGERKGVNTHVYTSKEIVRVTKVAFDLAKKRNKKVTSAEKSNVMEAGMLWKEEVQKFYDENEEYKDIELSHMLADNCAMQLVRNPKQFDVIVTDNLFGDMLSDQASMLTGS
;
A
#
# COMPACT_ATOMS: atom_id res chain seq x y z
N ARG A 1 -21.11 14.53 14.37
CA ARG A 1 -20.12 13.55 14.87
C ARG A 1 -19.75 12.66 13.71
N THR A 2 -18.77 13.03 12.94
CA THR A 2 -18.12 12.16 11.96
C THR A 2 -17.20 11.22 12.74
N THR A 3 -17.63 9.97 12.92
CA THR A 3 -16.70 8.91 13.33
C THR A 3 -15.71 8.72 12.20
N SER A 4 -14.41 8.80 12.48
CA SER A 4 -13.39 8.54 11.49
C SER A 4 -13.59 7.17 10.86
N SER A 5 -13.28 7.02 9.58
CA SER A 5 -13.39 5.77 8.83
C SER A 5 -12.69 4.61 9.55
N ALA A 6 -11.52 4.84 10.14
CA ALA A 6 -10.77 3.85 10.91
C ALA A 6 -11.52 3.40 12.18
N ALA A 7 -12.13 4.32 12.95
CA ALA A 7 -12.91 3.95 14.13
C ALA A 7 -14.19 3.18 13.73
N SER A 8 -14.81 3.53 12.61
CA SER A 8 -15.95 2.81 12.04
C SER A 8 -15.56 1.37 11.64
N ASP A 9 -14.37 1.16 11.09
CA ASP A 9 -13.90 -0.16 10.69
C ASP A 9 -13.57 -1.06 11.89
N VAL A 10 -12.93 -0.54 12.91
CA VAL A 10 -12.67 -1.29 14.17
C VAL A 10 -13.99 -1.70 14.83
N TYR A 11 -14.96 -0.80 14.91
CA TYR A 11 -16.27 -1.09 15.52
C TYR A 11 -17.10 -2.09 14.70
N LYS A 12 -17.04 -2.04 13.38
CA LYS A 12 -17.73 -2.98 12.49
C LYS A 12 -17.09 -4.37 12.52
N ARG A 13 -15.76 -4.46 12.61
CA ARG A 13 -15.02 -5.73 12.68
C ARG A 13 -15.44 -6.53 13.92
N GLN A 14 -15.47 -5.93 15.09
CA GLN A 14 -15.86 -6.61 16.34
C GLN A 14 -17.24 -7.31 16.26
N ARG A 15 -18.19 -6.74 15.51
CA ARG A 15 -19.51 -7.32 15.33
C ARG A 15 -19.52 -8.62 14.52
N TYR A 16 -18.55 -8.80 13.64
CA TYR A 16 -18.49 -9.91 12.68
C TYR A 16 -17.35 -10.89 12.96
N ASP A 17 -16.53 -10.66 13.98
CA ASP A 17 -15.41 -11.54 14.34
C ASP A 17 -15.83 -12.95 14.72
N GLN A 18 -17.06 -13.12 15.21
CA GLN A 18 -17.63 -14.41 15.56
C GLN A 18 -18.16 -15.20 14.35
N LEU A 19 -18.25 -14.58 13.17
CA LEU A 19 -18.68 -15.29 11.98
C LEU A 19 -17.58 -16.18 11.44
N GLU A 20 -17.99 -17.31 10.84
CA GLU A 20 -17.08 -18.10 10.02
C GLU A 20 -16.34 -17.21 9.02
N PHE A 21 -15.07 -17.47 8.81
CA PHE A 21 -14.22 -16.69 7.90
C PHE A 21 -14.84 -16.51 6.51
N SER A 22 -15.56 -17.51 6.00
CA SER A 22 -16.27 -17.50 4.71
C SER A 22 -17.41 -16.48 4.63
N LYS A 23 -17.97 -16.09 5.77
CA LYS A 23 -19.15 -15.20 5.88
C LYS A 23 -18.80 -13.78 6.31
N ARG A 24 -17.53 -13.48 6.50
CA ARG A 24 -17.10 -12.14 6.92
C ARG A 24 -17.21 -11.13 5.77
N PRO A 25 -17.58 -9.86 6.05
CA PRO A 25 -17.74 -8.82 5.02
C PRO A 25 -16.53 -8.61 4.14
N GLU A 26 -15.32 -8.79 4.69
CA GLU A 26 -14.05 -8.68 3.96
C GLU A 26 -13.96 -9.66 2.79
N ARG A 27 -14.60 -10.83 2.89
CA ARG A 27 -14.64 -11.83 1.81
C ARG A 27 -15.42 -11.36 0.61
N ALA A 28 -16.50 -10.60 0.81
CA ALA A 28 -17.28 -10.02 -0.27
C ALA A 28 -16.43 -9.00 -1.05
N LEU A 29 -15.67 -8.16 -0.34
CA LEU A 29 -14.76 -7.19 -0.95
C LEU A 29 -13.64 -7.89 -1.74
N LEU A 30 -13.02 -8.92 -1.17
CA LEU A 30 -11.98 -9.70 -1.85
C LEU A 30 -12.52 -10.38 -3.11
N ARG A 31 -13.76 -10.89 -3.06
CA ARG A 31 -14.43 -11.47 -4.24
C ARG A 31 -14.67 -10.42 -5.33
N LEU A 32 -15.18 -9.25 -4.97
CA LEU A 32 -15.36 -8.13 -5.92
C LEU A 32 -14.03 -7.74 -6.59
N ARG A 33 -12.96 -7.60 -5.82
CA ARG A 33 -11.62 -7.29 -6.34
C ARG A 33 -11.17 -8.32 -7.38
N LYS A 34 -11.39 -9.59 -7.10
CA LYS A 34 -11.02 -10.70 -8.00
C LYS A 34 -11.88 -10.72 -9.27
N GLU A 35 -13.22 -10.67 -9.14
CA GLU A 35 -14.15 -10.73 -10.26
C GLU A 35 -14.00 -9.53 -11.21
N LEU A 36 -13.79 -8.34 -10.66
CA LEU A 36 -13.57 -7.12 -11.42
C LEU A 36 -12.10 -6.90 -11.83
N ARG A 37 -11.19 -7.80 -11.46
CA ARG A 37 -9.74 -7.71 -11.72
C ARG A 37 -9.14 -6.36 -11.30
N LEU A 38 -9.56 -5.87 -10.14
CA LEU A 38 -9.07 -4.61 -9.58
C LEU A 38 -7.67 -4.83 -8.99
N PHE A 39 -6.65 -4.43 -9.74
CA PHE A 39 -5.26 -4.69 -9.36
C PHE A 39 -4.55 -3.49 -8.73
N ALA A 40 -5.01 -2.28 -8.97
CA ALA A 40 -4.44 -1.06 -8.40
C ALA A 40 -5.46 -0.35 -7.52
N ASN A 41 -5.10 -0.12 -6.27
CA ASN A 41 -5.89 0.66 -5.32
C ASN A 41 -5.24 2.03 -5.13
N LEU A 42 -5.96 3.07 -5.49
CA LEU A 42 -5.51 4.45 -5.37
C LEU A 42 -5.96 5.00 -4.02
N ARG A 43 -5.00 5.37 -3.19
CA ARG A 43 -5.22 5.87 -1.83
C ARG A 43 -4.62 7.28 -1.69
N PRO A 44 -5.41 8.33 -1.89
CA PRO A 44 -4.94 9.69 -1.67
C PRO A 44 -4.82 10.00 -0.18
N ALA A 45 -3.76 10.70 0.20
CA ALA A 45 -3.57 11.32 1.50
C ALA A 45 -3.41 12.82 1.27
N ILE A 46 -4.53 13.55 1.36
CA ILE A 46 -4.61 14.98 1.10
C ILE A 46 -4.97 15.68 2.40
N CYS A 47 -4.16 16.63 2.83
CA CYS A 47 -4.45 17.47 3.98
C CYS A 47 -5.06 18.79 3.51
N PHE A 48 -6.37 18.92 3.67
CA PHE A 48 -7.06 20.17 3.39
C PHE A 48 -6.73 21.22 4.46
N SER A 49 -6.65 22.49 4.06
CA SER A 49 -6.28 23.61 4.94
C SER A 49 -7.12 23.65 6.22
N GLU A 50 -8.42 23.34 6.10
CA GLU A 50 -9.39 23.34 7.19
C GLU A 50 -9.17 22.20 8.19
N LEU A 51 -8.45 21.14 7.78
CA LEU A 51 -8.20 19.94 8.57
C LEU A 51 -6.79 19.87 9.15
N VAL A 52 -5.92 20.82 8.85
CA VAL A 52 -4.54 20.85 9.36
C VAL A 52 -4.48 20.73 10.89
N SER A 53 -5.39 21.40 11.60
CA SER A 53 -5.48 21.34 13.06
C SER A 53 -5.96 20.01 13.62
N ALA A 54 -6.53 19.13 12.79
CA ALA A 54 -6.98 17.80 13.18
C ALA A 54 -5.86 16.76 13.09
N SER A 55 -4.75 17.08 12.42
CA SER A 55 -3.57 16.21 12.36
C SER A 55 -2.89 16.11 13.72
N SER A 56 -2.31 14.94 13.99
CA SER A 56 -1.45 14.72 15.16
C SER A 56 -0.03 15.30 14.98
N LEU A 57 0.33 15.70 13.76
CA LEU A 57 1.62 16.30 13.45
C LEU A 57 1.53 17.82 13.42
N LYS A 58 2.71 18.46 13.46
CA LYS A 58 2.81 19.90 13.37
C LYS A 58 2.29 20.44 12.03
N PRO A 59 1.60 21.59 12.01
CA PRO A 59 1.04 22.17 10.79
C PRO A 59 2.05 22.30 9.65
N GLU A 60 3.28 22.71 9.91
CA GLU A 60 4.32 22.88 8.90
C GLU A 60 4.71 21.57 8.18
N ILE A 61 4.43 20.42 8.81
CA ILE A 61 4.70 19.09 8.20
C ILE A 61 3.57 18.68 7.24
N VAL A 62 2.32 18.98 7.61
CA VAL A 62 1.14 18.44 6.92
C VAL A 62 0.38 19.42 6.04
N SER A 63 0.63 20.76 6.18
CA SER A 63 -0.02 21.75 5.31
C SER A 63 0.29 21.49 3.86
N ASP A 64 -0.71 21.56 3.00
CA ASP A 64 -0.62 21.33 1.54
C ASP A 64 -0.11 19.93 1.16
N LEU A 65 -0.27 18.96 2.04
CA LEU A 65 0.11 17.58 1.76
C LEU A 65 -0.84 16.96 0.72
N ASP A 66 -0.27 16.42 -0.34
CA ASP A 66 -0.99 15.67 -1.37
C ASP A 66 -0.13 14.50 -1.85
N ILE A 67 -0.35 13.33 -1.29
CA ILE A 67 0.35 12.08 -1.64
C ILE A 67 -0.66 11.12 -2.24
N MET A 68 -0.28 10.44 -3.32
CA MET A 68 -1.03 9.33 -3.90
C MET A 68 -0.30 8.01 -3.65
N ILE A 69 -0.88 7.11 -2.87
CA ILE A 69 -0.35 5.77 -2.69
C ILE A 69 -1.07 4.81 -3.64
N VAL A 70 -0.28 4.18 -4.52
CA VAL A 70 -0.74 3.17 -5.47
C VAL A 70 -0.36 1.80 -4.92
N ARG A 71 -1.36 1.10 -4.36
CA ARG A 71 -1.22 -0.21 -3.76
C ARG A 71 -1.58 -1.29 -4.78
N GLU A 72 -0.68 -2.25 -5.03
CA GLU A 72 -1.02 -3.48 -5.72
C GLU A 72 -2.01 -4.28 -4.85
N LEU A 73 -3.05 -4.87 -5.46
CA LEU A 73 -4.21 -5.34 -4.70
C LEU A 73 -4.48 -6.84 -4.84
N THR A 74 -3.87 -7.51 -5.80
CA THR A 74 -4.25 -8.89 -6.20
C THR A 74 -3.19 -9.94 -5.93
N GLY A 75 -1.97 -9.54 -5.60
CA GLY A 75 -0.84 -10.40 -5.29
C GLY A 75 -0.40 -10.35 -3.82
N GLY A 76 0.78 -10.84 -3.59
CA GLY A 76 1.49 -10.77 -2.33
C GLY A 76 1.01 -11.74 -1.26
N ILE A 77 1.32 -11.44 -0.02
CA ILE A 77 1.12 -12.31 1.14
C ILE A 77 -0.35 -12.64 1.44
N TYR A 78 -1.28 -11.80 0.96
CA TYR A 78 -2.71 -12.02 1.18
C TYR A 78 -3.30 -13.11 0.27
N PHE A 79 -2.60 -13.48 -0.81
CA PHE A 79 -3.10 -14.43 -1.81
C PHE A 79 -2.13 -15.55 -2.16
N GLY A 80 -0.85 -15.44 -1.78
CA GLY A 80 0.17 -16.44 -2.09
C GLY A 80 -0.09 -17.80 -1.42
N GLU A 81 0.28 -18.86 -2.10
CA GLU A 81 0.22 -20.24 -1.64
C GLU A 81 1.64 -20.83 -1.55
N PRO A 82 1.92 -21.75 -0.63
CA PRO A 82 1.03 -22.33 0.40
C PRO A 82 0.72 -21.36 1.54
N ARG A 83 -0.47 -21.50 2.11
CA ARG A 83 -0.90 -20.71 3.28
C ARG A 83 -1.81 -21.51 4.19
N GLY A 84 -1.77 -21.24 5.47
CA GLY A 84 -2.66 -21.88 6.44
C GLY A 84 -2.01 -22.08 7.79
N ILE A 85 -2.72 -22.78 8.66
CA ILE A 85 -2.25 -23.20 9.96
C ILE A 85 -2.32 -24.72 10.01
N GLU A 86 -1.21 -25.39 10.22
CA GLU A 86 -1.08 -26.84 10.27
C GLU A 86 -0.51 -27.31 11.61
N PRO A 87 -0.96 -28.45 12.14
CA PRO A 87 -0.31 -29.06 13.30
C PRO A 87 1.03 -29.65 12.87
N ILE A 88 2.06 -29.52 13.71
CA ILE A 88 3.38 -30.09 13.43
C ILE A 88 3.72 -31.24 14.39
N ALA A 89 3.72 -31.05 15.69
CA ALA A 89 3.98 -32.10 16.69
C ALA A 89 3.58 -31.64 18.09
N LYS A 90 3.24 -32.59 18.99
CA LYS A 90 3.03 -32.36 20.43
C LYS A 90 2.17 -31.12 20.78
N GLY A 91 1.15 -30.82 20.00
CA GLY A 91 0.27 -29.67 20.21
C GLY A 91 0.79 -28.35 19.63
N GLU A 92 1.96 -28.32 19.00
CA GLU A 92 2.46 -27.17 18.24
C GLU A 92 1.76 -27.04 16.89
N ARG A 93 1.62 -25.81 16.46
CA ARG A 93 1.05 -25.45 15.14
C ARG A 93 2.00 -24.49 14.43
N LYS A 94 2.04 -24.58 13.11
CA LYS A 94 2.80 -23.72 12.23
C LYS A 94 1.84 -22.90 11.36
N GLY A 95 1.95 -21.59 11.38
CA GLY A 95 1.27 -20.69 10.45
C GLY A 95 2.17 -20.34 9.27
N VAL A 96 1.63 -20.41 8.06
CA VAL A 96 2.36 -20.09 6.81
C VAL A 96 1.56 -19.09 6.00
N ASN A 97 2.25 -18.07 5.50
CA ASN A 97 1.80 -17.20 4.43
C ASN A 97 2.95 -17.04 3.42
N THR A 98 2.64 -17.11 2.16
CA THR A 98 3.63 -16.98 1.08
C THR A 98 3.48 -15.63 0.38
N HIS A 99 4.57 -14.89 0.26
CA HIS A 99 4.61 -13.59 -0.42
C HIS A 99 5.11 -13.81 -1.85
N VAL A 100 4.20 -13.67 -2.83
CA VAL A 100 4.48 -13.97 -4.23
C VAL A 100 4.07 -12.80 -5.12
N TYR A 101 4.97 -12.43 -6.02
CA TYR A 101 4.70 -11.50 -7.12
C TYR A 101 5.29 -12.01 -8.42
N THR A 102 4.62 -11.69 -9.52
CA THR A 102 5.13 -11.89 -10.87
C THR A 102 5.51 -10.55 -11.50
N SER A 103 6.44 -10.56 -12.46
CA SER A 103 6.82 -9.35 -13.22
C SER A 103 5.61 -8.62 -13.81
N LYS A 104 4.62 -9.36 -14.32
CA LYS A 104 3.39 -8.78 -14.90
C LYS A 104 2.56 -8.01 -13.87
N GLU A 105 2.47 -8.49 -12.65
CA GLU A 105 1.74 -7.83 -11.56
C GLU A 105 2.43 -6.54 -11.15
N ILE A 106 3.76 -6.58 -11.06
CA ILE A 106 4.58 -5.42 -10.71
C ILE A 106 4.50 -4.36 -11.80
N VAL A 107 4.74 -4.73 -13.06
CA VAL A 107 4.78 -3.80 -14.19
C VAL A 107 3.44 -3.10 -14.40
N ARG A 108 2.30 -3.82 -14.30
CA ARG A 108 0.99 -3.19 -14.50
C ARG A 108 0.65 -2.12 -13.46
N VAL A 109 1.01 -2.32 -12.18
CA VAL A 109 0.76 -1.33 -11.13
C VAL A 109 1.77 -0.19 -11.19
N THR A 110 3.01 -0.48 -11.58
CA THR A 110 4.06 0.51 -11.85
C THR A 110 3.60 1.48 -12.93
N LYS A 111 3.07 0.96 -14.04
CA LYS A 111 2.54 1.81 -15.11
C LYS A 111 1.47 2.78 -14.60
N VAL A 112 0.55 2.33 -13.75
CA VAL A 112 -0.49 3.20 -13.16
C VAL A 112 0.14 4.32 -12.34
N ALA A 113 1.18 4.02 -11.54
CA ALA A 113 1.86 5.02 -10.73
C ALA A 113 2.56 6.08 -11.59
N PHE A 114 3.25 5.66 -12.65
CA PHE A 114 3.92 6.59 -13.57
C PHE A 114 2.93 7.44 -14.38
N ASP A 115 1.82 6.86 -14.86
CA ASP A 115 0.75 7.60 -15.54
C ASP A 115 0.10 8.66 -14.63
N LEU A 116 -0.01 8.38 -13.33
CA LEU A 116 -0.46 9.35 -12.33
C LEU A 116 0.59 10.44 -12.10
N ALA A 117 1.84 10.07 -11.91
CA ALA A 117 2.94 11.02 -11.67
C ALA A 117 3.11 12.02 -12.83
N LYS A 118 2.88 11.61 -14.08
CA LYS A 118 2.86 12.52 -15.26
C LYS A 118 1.89 13.69 -15.08
N LYS A 119 0.79 13.46 -14.38
CA LYS A 119 -0.28 14.46 -14.16
C LYS A 119 -0.12 15.19 -12.83
N ARG A 120 0.93 14.89 -12.07
CA ARG A 120 1.22 15.43 -10.74
C ARG A 120 2.62 16.06 -10.74
N ASN A 121 3.37 15.91 -9.65
CA ASN A 121 4.68 16.56 -9.48
C ASN A 121 5.86 15.75 -10.04
N LYS A 122 5.59 14.74 -10.88
CA LYS A 122 6.58 13.94 -11.59
C LYS A 122 7.59 13.24 -10.69
N LYS A 123 7.12 12.70 -9.55
CA LYS A 123 7.93 11.91 -8.65
C LYS A 123 7.25 10.58 -8.34
N VAL A 124 8.01 9.49 -8.45
CA VAL A 124 7.58 8.15 -8.05
C VAL A 124 8.57 7.60 -7.04
N THR A 125 8.07 7.20 -5.87
CA THR A 125 8.83 6.43 -4.90
C THR A 125 8.31 5.00 -4.90
N SER A 126 9.16 4.06 -5.29
CA SER A 126 8.88 2.62 -5.20
C SER A 126 9.27 2.14 -3.80
N ALA A 127 8.27 1.76 -2.99
CA ALA A 127 8.49 1.27 -1.64
C ALA A 127 8.40 -0.26 -1.61
N GLU A 128 9.46 -0.92 -1.15
CA GLU A 128 9.63 -2.37 -1.17
C GLU A 128 10.57 -2.85 -0.04
N LYS A 129 10.84 -4.15 0.05
CA LYS A 129 11.73 -4.73 1.07
C LYS A 129 12.83 -5.59 0.44
N SER A 130 13.54 -5.03 -0.53
CA SER A 130 14.58 -5.70 -1.32
C SER A 130 15.78 -6.20 -0.52
N ASN A 131 16.01 -5.64 0.67
CA ASN A 131 17.16 -6.04 1.49
C ASN A 131 17.01 -7.39 2.18
N VAL A 132 15.80 -7.96 2.25
CA VAL A 132 15.52 -9.23 2.96
C VAL A 132 14.46 -10.11 2.29
N MET A 133 13.81 -9.66 1.21
CA MET A 133 12.74 -10.37 0.53
C MET A 133 13.03 -10.50 -0.96
N GLU A 134 13.05 -11.72 -1.49
CA GLU A 134 13.26 -12.01 -2.91
C GLU A 134 12.16 -11.36 -3.77
N ALA A 135 10.91 -11.39 -3.31
CA ALA A 135 9.81 -10.71 -3.99
C ALA A 135 9.98 -9.18 -3.98
N GLY A 136 10.65 -8.63 -2.95
CA GLY A 136 11.04 -7.22 -2.87
C GLY A 136 12.19 -6.89 -3.82
N MET A 137 13.16 -7.78 -3.98
CA MET A 137 14.23 -7.64 -4.98
C MET A 137 13.66 -7.61 -6.39
N LEU A 138 12.82 -8.60 -6.73
CA LEU A 138 12.12 -8.65 -8.01
C LEU A 138 11.30 -7.37 -8.26
N TRP A 139 10.58 -6.90 -7.23
CA TRP A 139 9.81 -5.65 -7.32
C TRP A 139 10.69 -4.48 -7.74
N LYS A 140 11.81 -4.27 -7.05
CA LYS A 140 12.76 -3.19 -7.35
C LYS A 140 13.32 -3.30 -8.77
N GLU A 141 13.74 -4.49 -9.17
CA GLU A 141 14.30 -4.76 -10.50
C GLU A 141 13.29 -4.48 -11.61
N GLU A 142 12.04 -4.97 -11.47
CA GLU A 142 11.01 -4.78 -12.49
C GLU A 142 10.54 -3.31 -12.60
N VAL A 143 10.46 -2.59 -11.47
CA VAL A 143 10.15 -1.16 -11.48
C VAL A 143 11.27 -0.37 -12.16
N GLN A 144 12.53 -0.66 -11.84
CA GLN A 144 13.67 -0.01 -12.45
C GLN A 144 13.73 -0.31 -13.95
N LYS A 145 13.59 -1.57 -14.33
CA LYS A 145 13.56 -2.00 -15.72
C LYS A 145 12.44 -1.31 -16.51
N PHE A 146 11.25 -1.27 -15.96
CA PHE A 146 10.12 -0.54 -16.57
C PHE A 146 10.46 0.92 -16.82
N TYR A 147 11.06 1.60 -15.85
CA TYR A 147 11.50 2.99 -16.01
C TYR A 147 12.57 3.14 -17.09
N ASP A 148 13.55 2.23 -17.13
CA ASP A 148 14.66 2.29 -18.07
C ASP A 148 14.23 2.04 -19.52
N GLU A 149 13.27 1.18 -19.74
CA GLU A 149 12.77 0.79 -21.06
C GLU A 149 11.70 1.74 -21.65
N ASN A 150 11.17 2.70 -20.87
CA ASN A 150 10.08 3.56 -21.31
C ASN A 150 10.49 5.05 -21.32
N GLU A 151 10.92 5.55 -22.49
CA GLU A 151 11.36 6.92 -22.69
C GLU A 151 10.31 7.98 -22.28
N GLU A 152 9.04 7.63 -22.40
CA GLU A 152 7.94 8.53 -22.08
C GLU A 152 7.82 8.91 -20.58
N TYR A 153 8.59 8.25 -19.70
CA TYR A 153 8.62 8.53 -18.26
C TYR A 153 9.95 9.09 -17.76
N LYS A 154 10.91 9.41 -18.66
CA LYS A 154 12.25 9.88 -18.28
C LYS A 154 12.27 11.26 -17.60
N ASP A 155 11.20 12.01 -17.72
CA ASP A 155 11.03 13.28 -17.02
C ASP A 155 10.47 13.12 -15.59
N ILE A 156 10.22 11.87 -15.15
CA ILE A 156 9.78 11.53 -13.81
C ILE A 156 10.99 11.12 -12.96
N GLU A 157 11.10 11.68 -11.78
CA GLU A 157 12.10 11.29 -10.79
C GLU A 157 11.67 9.96 -10.15
N LEU A 158 12.41 8.87 -10.39
CA LEU A 158 12.22 7.59 -9.72
C LEU A 158 13.18 7.45 -8.54
N SER A 159 12.66 7.07 -7.38
CA SER A 159 13.43 6.66 -6.21
C SER A 159 12.96 5.32 -5.67
N HIS A 160 13.89 4.52 -5.14
CA HIS A 160 13.58 3.29 -4.41
C HIS A 160 13.79 3.51 -2.92
N MET A 161 12.87 3.04 -2.11
CA MET A 161 12.94 3.21 -0.65
C MET A 161 12.47 1.94 0.04
N LEU A 162 13.22 1.46 1.03
CA LEU A 162 12.76 0.36 1.86
C LEU A 162 11.47 0.77 2.60
N ALA A 163 10.51 -0.14 2.68
CA ALA A 163 9.16 0.14 3.20
C ALA A 163 9.17 0.67 4.65
N ASP A 164 10.07 0.18 5.49
CA ASP A 164 10.27 0.68 6.86
C ASP A 164 10.82 2.12 6.88
N ASN A 165 11.76 2.43 5.98
CA ASN A 165 12.23 3.82 5.83
C ASN A 165 11.11 4.71 5.27
N CYS A 166 10.33 4.22 4.30
CA CYS A 166 9.18 4.96 3.78
C CYS A 166 8.18 5.31 4.89
N ALA A 167 7.89 4.36 5.78
CA ALA A 167 7.04 4.59 6.96
C ALA A 167 7.59 5.69 7.87
N MET A 168 8.90 5.67 8.16
CA MET A 168 9.54 6.72 8.95
C MET A 168 9.50 8.09 8.26
N GLN A 169 9.75 8.12 6.95
CA GLN A 169 9.75 9.36 6.17
C GLN A 169 8.36 9.96 5.97
N LEU A 170 7.31 9.14 5.92
CA LEU A 170 5.92 9.63 5.93
C LEU A 170 5.63 10.48 7.18
N VAL A 171 6.19 10.13 8.33
CA VAL A 171 6.01 10.91 9.57
C VAL A 171 6.98 12.10 9.63
N ARG A 172 8.23 11.90 9.17
CA ARG A 172 9.29 12.90 9.33
C ARG A 172 9.24 14.00 8.28
N ASN A 173 9.04 13.63 7.02
CA ASN A 173 9.06 14.55 5.88
C ASN A 173 8.12 14.05 4.75
N PRO A 174 6.78 14.04 4.99
CA PRO A 174 5.83 13.51 4.01
C PRO A 174 5.81 14.30 2.70
N LYS A 175 6.15 15.59 2.71
CA LYS A 175 6.15 16.46 1.53
C LYS A 175 7.18 16.10 0.46
N GLN A 176 8.11 15.19 0.74
CA GLN A 176 9.03 14.67 -0.26
C GLN A 176 8.35 13.75 -1.27
N PHE A 177 7.20 13.16 -0.89
CA PHE A 177 6.48 12.20 -1.72
C PHE A 177 5.44 12.89 -2.63
N ASP A 178 5.24 12.34 -3.81
CA ASP A 178 4.15 12.66 -4.73
C ASP A 178 3.32 11.40 -5.00
N VAL A 179 3.91 10.40 -5.67
CA VAL A 179 3.29 9.09 -5.88
C VAL A 179 4.16 8.02 -5.23
N ILE A 180 3.57 7.18 -4.40
CA ILE A 180 4.22 5.99 -3.83
C ILE A 180 3.60 4.76 -4.48
N VAL A 181 4.41 3.89 -5.09
CA VAL A 181 3.97 2.58 -5.59
C VAL A 181 4.54 1.48 -4.71
N THR A 182 3.71 0.53 -4.33
CA THR A 182 4.10 -0.50 -3.38
C THR A 182 3.19 -1.74 -3.47
N ASP A 183 3.66 -2.82 -2.87
CA ASP A 183 2.95 -4.09 -2.80
C ASP A 183 1.66 -4.03 -1.94
N ASN A 184 0.98 -5.15 -1.86
CA ASN A 184 -0.30 -5.24 -1.16
C ASN A 184 -0.17 -5.02 0.35
N LEU A 185 0.83 -5.63 0.99
CA LEU A 185 1.03 -5.54 2.45
C LEU A 185 1.49 -4.15 2.86
N PHE A 186 2.59 -3.69 2.28
CA PHE A 186 3.13 -2.38 2.61
C PHE A 186 2.21 -1.25 2.17
N GLY A 187 1.48 -1.42 1.06
CA GLY A 187 0.48 -0.46 0.62
C GLY A 187 -0.69 -0.30 1.57
N ASP A 188 -1.10 -1.37 2.26
CA ASP A 188 -2.09 -1.30 3.34
C ASP A 188 -1.55 -0.46 4.51
N MET A 189 -0.40 -0.86 5.01
CA MET A 189 0.23 -0.23 6.18
C MET A 189 0.57 1.25 5.94
N LEU A 190 1.22 1.56 4.81
CA LEU A 190 1.64 2.93 4.50
C LEU A 190 0.47 3.86 4.23
N SER A 191 -0.61 3.37 3.60
CA SER A 191 -1.79 4.19 3.36
C SER A 191 -2.59 4.46 4.64
N ASP A 192 -2.68 3.49 5.55
CA ASP A 192 -3.32 3.68 6.85
C ASP A 192 -2.50 4.68 7.70
N GLN A 193 -1.17 4.57 7.66
CA GLN A 193 -0.30 5.55 8.31
C GLN A 193 -0.46 6.95 7.70
N ALA A 194 -0.50 7.05 6.36
CA ALA A 194 -0.68 8.33 5.67
C ALA A 194 -2.03 8.98 5.98
N SER A 195 -3.09 8.19 6.20
CA SER A 195 -4.40 8.73 6.59
C SER A 195 -4.36 9.46 7.93
N MET A 196 -3.51 9.00 8.86
CA MET A 196 -3.33 9.68 10.16
C MET A 196 -2.65 11.04 10.04
N LEU A 197 -1.86 11.28 8.98
CA LEU A 197 -1.24 12.59 8.75
C LEU A 197 -2.28 13.66 8.41
N THR A 198 -3.37 13.26 7.78
CA THR A 198 -4.41 14.17 7.26
C THR A 198 -5.58 14.35 8.22
N GLY A 199 -5.53 13.72 9.40
CA GLY A 199 -6.58 13.83 10.42
C GLY A 199 -7.88 13.08 10.08
N SER A 200 -7.83 12.10 9.19
CA SER A 200 -8.99 11.30 8.75
C SER A 200 -9.19 10.00 9.52
#